data_cb995dd5a8362e024d856cad72ba74d1
#
_entry.id   cb995dd5a8362e024d856cad72ba74d1
#
_cell.length_a   1.000
_cell.length_b   1.000
_cell.length_c   1.000
_cell.angle_alpha   90.00
_cell.angle_beta   90.00
_cell.angle_gamma   90.00
#
_symmetry.space_group_name_H-M   'P 1'
#
loop_
_entity.id
_entity.type
_entity.pdbx_description
1 polymer ?
#
loop_
_entity_poly.entity_id
_entity_poly.type
_entity_poly.pdbx_seq_one_letter_code
_entity_poly.pdbx_strand_id
1 'polypeptide(L)'
;MTKILFVCHGNICRSPAAEFIFRDMTERAGLFDEYKVSSAATSSEEIGNPVYPPMRRLLVERGLNCSSKTARRVRRSDYDTYDLIIGMDEENRWDLCRLFHGDPDGKLHNLNEYVGRGDEDIADPWYTRDFSGCLEEIEIACAALFEVLSGIVFIDFSSCADIPSLYSELRHKMQWESWYGENLLKKSRAETLNISAMRFVRVTDSKNISLRFLSFSVP
;
A
#
# COMPACT_ATOMS: atom_id res chain seq x y z
N MET A 1 -17.87 1.19 0.62
CA MET A 1 -16.68 2.09 0.50
C MET A 1 -15.84 1.88 1.74
N THR A 2 -14.69 1.27 1.57
CA THR A 2 -13.73 0.99 2.65
C THR A 2 -12.88 2.23 2.93
N LYS A 3 -12.77 2.62 4.20
CA LYS A 3 -12.04 3.83 4.62
C LYS A 3 -10.74 3.43 5.30
N ILE A 4 -9.61 3.88 4.74
CA ILE A 4 -8.27 3.54 5.19
C ILE A 4 -7.52 4.79 5.66
N LEU A 5 -6.91 4.71 6.84
CA LEU A 5 -6.06 5.74 7.40
C LEU A 5 -4.62 5.21 7.58
N PHE A 6 -3.68 5.73 6.80
CA PHE A 6 -2.27 5.45 7.02
C PHE A 6 -1.69 6.41 8.07
N VAL A 7 -0.92 5.89 9.01
CA VAL A 7 -0.39 6.68 10.12
C VAL A 7 1.12 6.46 10.27
N CYS A 8 1.87 7.55 10.47
CA CYS A 8 3.26 7.52 10.89
C CYS A 8 3.52 8.62 11.91
N HIS A 9 4.74 8.81 12.36
CA HIS A 9 5.07 9.81 13.37
C HIS A 9 4.66 11.23 12.95
N GLY A 10 5.22 11.76 11.85
CA GLY A 10 5.05 13.17 11.43
C GLY A 10 4.04 13.44 10.33
N ASN A 11 3.53 12.42 9.60
CA ASN A 11 2.66 12.58 8.41
C ASN A 11 3.25 13.43 7.28
N ILE A 12 4.58 13.39 7.12
CA ILE A 12 5.31 14.10 6.05
C ILE A 12 6.15 13.19 5.15
N CYS A 13 6.35 11.91 5.52
CA CYS A 13 7.13 10.94 4.75
C CYS A 13 6.34 9.66 4.47
N ARG A 14 6.37 8.68 5.37
CA ARG A 14 5.85 7.32 5.17
C ARG A 14 4.34 7.27 4.91
N SER A 15 3.53 7.81 5.81
CA SER A 15 2.07 7.73 5.69
C SER A 15 1.50 8.52 4.50
N PRO A 16 2.02 9.71 4.10
CA PRO A 16 1.60 10.33 2.84
C PRO A 16 2.00 9.51 1.62
N ALA A 17 3.19 8.88 1.62
CA ALA A 17 3.61 8.01 0.53
C ALA A 17 2.62 6.86 0.35
N ALA A 18 2.29 6.15 1.43
CA ALA A 18 1.28 5.07 1.39
C ALA A 18 -0.10 5.58 0.92
N GLU A 19 -0.55 6.76 1.38
CA GLU A 19 -1.81 7.38 0.94
C GLU A 19 -1.85 7.56 -0.58
N PHE A 20 -0.82 8.18 -1.17
CA PHE A 20 -0.80 8.49 -2.60
C PHE A 20 -0.59 7.26 -3.47
N ILE A 21 0.26 6.32 -3.05
CA ILE A 21 0.48 5.05 -3.75
C ILE A 21 -0.79 4.22 -3.77
N PHE A 22 -1.44 4.02 -2.62
CA PHE A 22 -2.65 3.20 -2.55
C PHE A 22 -3.81 3.84 -3.32
N ARG A 23 -3.93 5.18 -3.30
CA ARG A 23 -4.92 5.90 -4.08
C ARG A 23 -4.69 5.71 -5.58
N ASP A 24 -3.47 5.85 -6.06
CA ASP A 24 -3.12 5.60 -7.48
C ASP A 24 -3.46 4.16 -7.89
N MET A 25 -3.18 3.18 -7.03
CA MET A 25 -3.57 1.78 -7.29
C MET A 25 -5.09 1.62 -7.44
N THR A 26 -5.88 2.26 -6.57
CA THR A 26 -7.35 2.21 -6.65
C THR A 26 -7.88 2.92 -7.89
N GLU A 27 -7.29 4.05 -8.28
CA GLU A 27 -7.65 4.80 -9.49
C GLU A 27 -7.33 3.99 -10.75
N ARG A 28 -6.14 3.41 -10.86
CA ARG A 28 -5.73 2.55 -11.98
C ARG A 28 -6.60 1.30 -12.11
N ALA A 29 -7.06 0.75 -11.00
CA ALA A 29 -7.96 -0.40 -10.99
C ALA A 29 -9.43 -0.03 -11.27
N GLY A 30 -9.77 1.25 -11.38
CA GLY A 30 -11.15 1.72 -11.54
C GLY A 30 -12.00 1.52 -10.27
N LEU A 31 -11.37 1.47 -9.10
CA LEU A 31 -12.00 1.20 -7.80
C LEU A 31 -11.97 2.43 -6.86
N PHE A 32 -11.70 3.63 -7.38
CA PHE A 32 -11.52 4.83 -6.55
C PHE A 32 -12.76 5.16 -5.70
N ASP A 33 -13.97 4.84 -6.17
CA ASP A 33 -15.23 5.01 -5.43
C ASP A 33 -15.43 3.96 -4.33
N GLU A 34 -14.70 2.85 -4.38
CA GLU A 34 -14.79 1.79 -3.38
C GLU A 34 -13.90 2.06 -2.15
N TYR A 35 -12.92 2.96 -2.28
CA TYR A 35 -11.95 3.25 -1.23
C TYR A 35 -11.84 4.75 -0.93
N LYS A 36 -11.84 5.10 0.35
CA LYS A 36 -11.48 6.42 0.84
C LYS A 36 -10.17 6.34 1.62
N VAL A 37 -9.11 6.92 1.06
CA VAL A 37 -7.76 6.84 1.62
C VAL A 37 -7.32 8.19 2.15
N SER A 38 -6.72 8.19 3.34
CA SER A 38 -6.17 9.38 3.98
C SER A 38 -4.94 9.04 4.80
N SER A 39 -4.22 10.04 5.28
CA SER A 39 -3.13 9.83 6.24
C SER A 39 -3.09 10.87 7.35
N ALA A 40 -2.45 10.49 8.48
CA ALA A 40 -2.31 11.32 9.67
C ALA A 40 -1.00 11.03 10.43
N ALA A 41 -0.68 11.86 11.42
CA ALA A 41 0.46 11.74 12.32
C ALA A 41 0.03 11.27 13.71
N THR A 42 0.88 10.51 14.40
CA THR A 42 0.74 10.30 15.86
C THR A 42 1.21 11.53 16.63
N SER A 43 2.22 12.23 16.15
CA SER A 43 2.75 13.45 16.80
C SER A 43 2.08 14.74 16.30
N SER A 44 2.40 15.85 16.94
CA SER A 44 1.95 17.20 16.55
C SER A 44 3.04 18.06 15.93
N GLU A 45 4.26 17.54 15.79
CA GLU A 45 5.46 18.30 15.44
C GLU A 45 5.40 18.91 14.04
N GLU A 46 4.80 18.18 13.10
CA GLU A 46 4.78 18.52 11.67
C GLU A 46 3.41 19.03 11.18
N ILE A 47 2.47 19.31 12.08
CA ILE A 47 1.10 19.71 11.67
C ILE A 47 1.14 20.95 10.76
N GLY A 48 0.47 20.85 9.61
CA GLY A 48 0.40 21.90 8.59
C GLY A 48 1.56 21.88 7.59
N ASN A 49 2.63 21.13 7.87
CA ASN A 49 3.75 21.02 6.95
C ASN A 49 3.40 20.17 5.72
N PRO A 50 3.96 20.48 4.54
CA PRO A 50 3.80 19.68 3.33
C PRO A 50 4.60 18.38 3.42
N VAL A 51 4.42 17.49 2.45
CA VAL A 51 5.28 16.31 2.27
C VAL A 51 6.74 16.74 2.19
N TYR A 52 7.59 16.06 2.97
CA TYR A 52 9.02 16.36 3.08
C TYR A 52 9.70 16.33 1.71
N PRO A 53 10.55 17.32 1.36
CA PRO A 53 11.04 17.48 -0.01
C PRO A 53 11.68 16.25 -0.65
N PRO A 54 12.53 15.43 0.02
CA PRO A 54 13.07 14.20 -0.55
C PRO A 54 11.97 13.21 -0.94
N MET A 55 11.01 12.92 -0.06
CA MET A 55 9.89 12.02 -0.35
C MET A 55 8.99 12.58 -1.44
N ARG A 56 8.73 13.90 -1.41
CA ARG A 56 7.92 14.57 -2.45
C ARG A 56 8.53 14.42 -3.85
N ARG A 57 9.86 14.54 -3.98
CA ARG A 57 10.54 14.33 -5.28
C ARG A 57 10.30 12.92 -5.81
N LEU A 58 10.50 11.91 -4.97
CA LEU A 58 10.30 10.51 -5.34
C LEU A 58 8.86 10.21 -5.74
N LEU A 59 7.86 10.79 -5.06
CA LEU A 59 6.45 10.65 -5.43
C LEU A 59 6.16 11.31 -6.79
N VAL A 60 6.70 12.51 -7.03
CA VAL A 60 6.53 13.22 -8.32
C VAL A 60 7.19 12.45 -9.47
N GLU A 61 8.36 11.84 -9.26
CA GLU A 61 9.04 10.97 -10.23
C GLU A 61 8.18 9.75 -10.62
N ARG A 62 7.29 9.31 -9.72
CA ARG A 62 6.29 8.25 -9.96
C ARG A 62 4.96 8.77 -10.54
N GLY A 63 4.88 10.07 -10.85
CA GLY A 63 3.67 10.72 -11.38
C GLY A 63 2.63 11.07 -10.30
N LEU A 64 2.96 10.94 -9.02
CA LEU A 64 2.03 11.17 -7.91
C LEU A 64 2.09 12.62 -7.43
N ASN A 65 1.00 13.37 -7.63
CA ASN A 65 0.92 14.77 -7.20
C ASN A 65 0.46 14.88 -5.74
N CYS A 66 1.39 15.18 -4.85
CA CYS A 66 1.14 15.37 -3.42
C CYS A 66 1.20 16.85 -2.96
N SER A 67 1.10 17.82 -3.88
CA SER A 67 1.31 19.25 -3.59
C SER A 67 0.30 19.85 -2.62
N SER A 68 -0.93 19.37 -2.60
CA SER A 68 -2.00 19.83 -1.70
C SER A 68 -2.00 19.16 -0.32
N LYS A 69 -1.13 18.16 -0.12
CA LYS A 69 -1.07 17.43 1.15
C LYS A 69 -0.38 18.26 2.22
N THR A 70 -1.06 18.36 3.37
CA THR A 70 -0.49 18.90 4.61
C THR A 70 -0.68 17.90 5.74
N ALA A 71 0.30 17.84 6.65
CA ALA A 71 0.26 16.95 7.81
C ALA A 71 -0.89 17.33 8.75
N ARG A 72 -1.62 16.32 9.20
CA ARG A 72 -2.62 16.43 10.27
C ARG A 72 -2.36 15.40 11.34
N ARG A 73 -2.76 15.68 12.56
CA ARG A 73 -2.72 14.70 13.63
C ARG A 73 -3.93 13.77 13.58
N VAL A 74 -3.75 12.52 13.97
CA VAL A 74 -4.82 11.56 14.23
C VAL A 74 -5.69 12.03 15.42
N ARG A 75 -7.01 11.82 15.31
CA ARG A 75 -8.02 12.20 16.32
C ARG A 75 -8.72 10.95 16.83
N ARG A 76 -9.26 10.99 18.04
CA ARG A 76 -10.04 9.85 18.59
C ARG A 76 -11.21 9.44 17.69
N SER A 77 -11.88 10.41 17.07
CA SER A 77 -12.98 10.16 16.12
C SER A 77 -12.56 9.47 14.82
N ASP A 78 -11.24 9.40 14.54
CA ASP A 78 -10.75 8.65 13.39
C ASP A 78 -10.99 7.14 13.57
N TYR A 79 -11.01 6.61 14.81
CA TYR A 79 -11.32 5.22 15.09
C TYR A 79 -12.74 4.83 14.61
N ASP A 80 -13.72 5.70 14.84
CA ASP A 80 -15.10 5.47 14.40
C ASP A 80 -15.29 5.74 12.91
N THR A 81 -14.38 6.54 12.32
CA THR A 81 -14.49 7.00 10.92
C THR A 81 -13.90 6.01 9.94
N TYR A 82 -12.79 5.36 10.29
CA TYR A 82 -12.03 4.48 9.40
C TYR A 82 -12.28 3.02 9.75
N ASP A 83 -12.25 2.18 8.71
CA ASP A 83 -12.41 0.73 8.81
C ASP A 83 -11.06 0.06 9.09
N LEU A 84 -9.96 0.63 8.53
CA LEU A 84 -8.59 0.20 8.75
C LEU A 84 -7.72 1.41 9.11
N ILE A 85 -6.88 1.27 10.13
CA ILE A 85 -5.90 2.26 10.58
C ILE A 85 -4.54 1.58 10.61
N ILE A 86 -3.64 2.00 9.72
CA ILE A 86 -2.43 1.26 9.39
C ILE A 86 -1.21 2.09 9.76
N GLY A 87 -0.45 1.63 10.75
CA GLY A 87 0.85 2.17 11.17
C GLY A 87 1.99 1.72 10.26
N MET A 88 3.13 2.36 10.38
CA MET A 88 4.37 2.03 9.66
C MET A 88 5.36 1.27 10.53
N ASP A 89 5.25 1.41 11.85
CA ASP A 89 6.12 0.82 12.85
C ASP A 89 5.35 0.52 14.14
N GLU A 90 5.98 -0.22 15.03
CA GLU A 90 5.41 -0.61 16.33
C GLU A 90 5.17 0.62 17.22
N GLU A 91 5.99 1.67 17.14
CA GLU A 91 5.79 2.91 17.89
C GLU A 91 4.48 3.59 17.48
N ASN A 92 4.18 3.66 16.19
CA ASN A 92 2.90 4.18 15.68
C ASN A 92 1.73 3.38 16.22
N ARG A 93 1.83 2.03 16.22
CA ARG A 93 0.79 1.14 16.75
C ARG A 93 0.55 1.36 18.23
N TRP A 94 1.61 1.50 19.03
CA TRP A 94 1.52 1.80 20.46
C TRP A 94 0.82 3.15 20.73
N ASP A 95 1.20 4.18 20.00
CA ASP A 95 0.58 5.50 20.12
C ASP A 95 -0.90 5.49 19.75
N LEU A 96 -1.27 4.76 18.68
CA LEU A 96 -2.67 4.59 18.26
C LEU A 96 -3.46 3.82 19.30
N CYS A 97 -2.94 2.70 19.79
CA CYS A 97 -3.60 1.90 20.83
C CYS A 97 -3.84 2.73 22.10
N ARG A 98 -2.86 3.55 22.51
CA ARG A 98 -3.00 4.46 23.64
C ARG A 98 -4.03 5.56 23.39
N LEU A 99 -4.05 6.16 22.19
CA LEU A 99 -5.00 7.22 21.82
C LEU A 99 -6.44 6.72 21.82
N PHE A 100 -6.67 5.52 21.31
CA PHE A 100 -8.00 4.92 21.15
C PHE A 100 -8.45 4.11 22.36
N HIS A 101 -7.60 3.98 23.39
CA HIS A 101 -7.85 3.17 24.59
C HIS A 101 -8.00 1.67 24.30
N GLY A 102 -7.23 1.16 23.37
CA GLY A 102 -7.23 -0.22 22.88
C GLY A 102 -7.66 -0.30 21.43
N ASP A 103 -7.90 -1.53 20.97
CA ASP A 103 -8.36 -1.84 19.62
C ASP A 103 -9.52 -2.86 19.68
N PRO A 104 -10.71 -2.45 20.19
CA PRO A 104 -11.82 -3.37 20.42
C PRO A 104 -12.38 -3.97 19.12
N ASP A 105 -12.23 -3.28 17.99
CA ASP A 105 -12.76 -3.72 16.69
C ASP A 105 -11.69 -4.35 15.78
N GLY A 106 -10.44 -4.45 16.24
CA GLY A 106 -9.33 -5.03 15.46
C GLY A 106 -8.99 -4.24 14.19
N LYS A 107 -8.97 -2.89 14.27
CA LYS A 107 -8.73 -1.99 13.12
C LYS A 107 -7.28 -1.55 12.97
N LEU A 108 -6.45 -1.76 14.03
CA LEU A 108 -5.07 -1.31 14.05
C LEU A 108 -4.13 -2.37 13.48
N HIS A 109 -3.47 -2.04 12.39
CA HIS A 109 -2.54 -2.91 11.68
C HIS A 109 -1.20 -2.23 11.46
N ASN A 110 -0.15 -2.99 11.21
CA ASN A 110 1.10 -2.53 10.61
C ASN A 110 1.10 -2.83 9.12
N LEU A 111 1.64 -1.93 8.31
CA LEU A 111 1.61 -2.10 6.85
C LEU A 111 2.36 -3.37 6.40
N ASN A 112 3.46 -3.72 7.06
CA ASN A 112 4.24 -4.94 6.77
C ASN A 112 3.54 -6.25 7.15
N GLU A 113 2.42 -6.23 7.90
CA GLU A 113 1.59 -7.43 8.13
C GLU A 113 1.11 -8.04 6.81
N TYR A 114 0.79 -7.20 5.83
CA TYR A 114 0.23 -7.64 4.53
C TYR A 114 1.25 -8.34 3.62
N VAL A 115 2.54 -8.16 3.89
CA VAL A 115 3.63 -8.89 3.21
C VAL A 115 4.19 -10.04 4.06
N GLY A 116 3.49 -10.41 5.14
CA GLY A 116 3.91 -11.50 6.04
C GLY A 116 5.11 -11.15 6.92
N ARG A 117 5.39 -9.85 7.13
CA ARG A 117 6.48 -9.33 7.96
C ARG A 117 5.94 -8.42 9.06
N GLY A 118 4.89 -8.88 9.77
CA GLY A 118 4.19 -8.07 10.78
C GLY A 118 5.06 -7.60 11.95
N ASP A 119 6.15 -8.32 12.23
CA ASP A 119 7.11 -7.96 13.28
C ASP A 119 8.25 -7.04 12.78
N GLU A 120 8.25 -6.66 11.50
CA GLU A 120 9.25 -5.77 10.89
C GLU A 120 8.65 -4.38 10.64
N ASP A 121 9.33 -3.34 11.12
CA ASP A 121 8.95 -1.96 10.90
C ASP A 121 9.37 -1.46 9.51
N ILE A 122 8.58 -0.58 8.90
CA ILE A 122 9.04 0.25 7.80
C ILE A 122 9.95 1.32 8.36
N ALA A 123 11.25 1.19 8.10
CA ALA A 123 12.27 2.07 8.67
C ALA A 123 11.97 3.55 8.40
N ASP A 124 12.13 4.40 9.42
CA ASP A 124 11.91 5.83 9.24
C ASP A 124 13.07 6.47 8.47
N PRO A 125 12.82 7.03 7.27
CA PRO A 125 13.86 7.64 6.45
C PRO A 125 14.41 8.93 7.06
N TRP A 126 13.79 9.47 8.12
CA TRP A 126 14.35 10.56 8.89
C TRP A 126 15.66 10.17 9.56
N TYR A 127 15.77 8.93 10.04
CA TYR A 127 16.97 8.39 10.70
C TYR A 127 17.92 7.70 9.72
N THR A 128 17.37 6.89 8.81
CA THR A 128 18.18 6.11 7.86
C THR A 128 18.73 6.92 6.70
N ARG A 129 18.08 8.04 6.36
CA ARG A 129 18.31 8.86 5.16
C ARG A 129 18.04 8.13 3.84
N ASP A 130 17.53 6.93 3.89
CA ASP A 130 17.14 6.14 2.72
C ASP A 130 15.65 6.32 2.40
N PHE A 131 15.33 7.40 1.68
CA PHE A 131 13.97 7.69 1.24
C PHE A 131 13.52 6.77 0.10
N SER A 132 14.46 6.32 -0.75
CA SER A 132 14.13 5.43 -1.88
C SER A 132 13.77 4.05 -1.40
N GLY A 133 14.61 3.42 -0.58
CA GLY A 133 14.32 2.10 -0.01
C GLY A 133 13.04 2.10 0.83
N CYS A 134 12.82 3.16 1.63
CA CYS A 134 11.56 3.32 2.36
C CYS A 134 10.34 3.38 1.42
N LEU A 135 10.42 4.12 0.31
CA LEU A 135 9.31 4.22 -0.64
C LEU A 135 9.06 2.88 -1.34
N GLU A 136 10.11 2.18 -1.77
CA GLU A 136 9.99 0.84 -2.39
C GLU A 136 9.34 -0.17 -1.44
N GLU A 137 9.70 -0.14 -0.17
CA GLU A 137 9.08 -1.00 0.84
C GLU A 137 7.58 -0.69 1.01
N ILE A 138 7.21 0.59 1.05
CA ILE A 138 5.82 1.04 1.10
C ILE A 138 5.05 0.61 -0.16
N GLU A 139 5.66 0.72 -1.35
CA GLU A 139 5.05 0.29 -2.61
C GLU A 139 4.70 -1.21 -2.58
N ILE A 140 5.63 -2.04 -2.13
CA ILE A 140 5.43 -3.50 -2.01
C ILE A 140 4.30 -3.80 -1.02
N ALA A 141 4.32 -3.17 0.15
CA ALA A 141 3.34 -3.44 1.19
C ALA A 141 1.94 -2.90 0.84
N CYS A 142 1.85 -1.74 0.17
CA CYS A 142 0.59 -1.22 -0.37
C CYS A 142 0.01 -2.12 -1.47
N ALA A 143 0.85 -2.72 -2.33
CA ALA A 143 0.39 -3.66 -3.34
C ALA A 143 -0.22 -4.91 -2.69
N ALA A 144 0.43 -5.48 -1.68
CA ALA A 144 -0.10 -6.62 -0.95
C ALA A 144 -1.41 -6.29 -0.20
N LEU A 145 -1.49 -5.13 0.45
CA LEU A 145 -2.74 -4.65 1.07
C LEU A 145 -3.85 -4.53 0.03
N PHE A 146 -3.54 -3.96 -1.14
CA PHE A 146 -4.51 -3.80 -2.22
C PHE A 146 -5.01 -5.15 -2.75
N GLU A 147 -4.13 -6.14 -2.92
CA GLU A 147 -4.50 -7.51 -3.31
C GLU A 147 -5.48 -8.15 -2.31
N VAL A 148 -5.19 -8.02 -1.02
CA VAL A 148 -6.06 -8.55 0.05
C VAL A 148 -7.44 -7.91 0.03
N LEU A 149 -7.51 -6.59 -0.14
CA LEU A 149 -8.78 -5.86 -0.04
C LEU A 149 -9.62 -5.93 -1.32
N SER A 150 -8.98 -5.95 -2.50
CA SER A 150 -9.69 -5.90 -3.80
C SER A 150 -9.91 -7.27 -4.42
N GLY A 151 -9.17 -8.29 -4.00
CA GLY A 151 -9.07 -9.57 -4.69
C GLY A 151 -8.38 -9.47 -6.06
N ILE A 152 -7.69 -8.35 -6.35
CA ILE A 152 -6.97 -8.12 -7.59
C ILE A 152 -5.50 -8.44 -7.36
N VAL A 153 -4.94 -9.35 -8.15
CA VAL A 153 -3.53 -9.73 -8.10
C VAL A 153 -2.75 -8.91 -9.12
N PHE A 154 -1.62 -8.34 -8.69
CA PHE A 154 -0.68 -7.68 -9.59
C PHE A 154 0.19 -8.73 -10.29
N ILE A 155 0.19 -8.72 -11.62
CA ILE A 155 1.07 -9.58 -12.41
C ILE A 155 1.99 -8.69 -13.23
N ASP A 156 3.30 -8.87 -13.03
CA ASP A 156 4.31 -8.24 -13.87
C ASP A 156 4.46 -9.02 -15.16
N PHE A 157 4.10 -8.41 -16.28
CA PHE A 157 4.23 -8.98 -17.62
C PHE A 157 5.54 -8.62 -18.32
N SER A 158 6.40 -7.80 -17.71
CA SER A 158 7.65 -7.36 -18.34
C SER A 158 8.63 -8.50 -18.62
N SER A 159 8.48 -9.62 -17.89
CA SER A 159 9.30 -10.83 -18.05
C SER A 159 8.60 -12.00 -18.77
N CYS A 160 7.32 -11.85 -19.16
CA CYS A 160 6.56 -12.93 -19.77
C CYS A 160 6.49 -12.78 -21.30
N ALA A 161 7.23 -13.63 -22.02
CA ALA A 161 7.16 -13.74 -23.48
C ALA A 161 5.96 -14.55 -23.98
N ASP A 162 5.22 -15.24 -23.10
CA ASP A 162 4.16 -16.19 -23.47
C ASP A 162 2.94 -16.12 -22.54
N ILE A 163 1.91 -15.40 -22.98
CA ILE A 163 0.62 -15.23 -22.28
C ILE A 163 -0.16 -16.55 -22.11
N PRO A 164 -0.20 -17.49 -23.06
CA PRO A 164 -0.88 -18.79 -22.91
C PRO A 164 -0.26 -19.67 -21.82
N SER A 165 1.04 -19.68 -21.67
CA SER A 165 1.74 -20.41 -20.61
C SER A 165 1.41 -19.84 -19.23
N LEU A 166 1.35 -18.51 -19.11
CA LEU A 166 0.95 -17.81 -17.89
C LEU A 166 -0.50 -18.14 -17.49
N TYR A 167 -1.41 -18.26 -18.45
CA TYR A 167 -2.80 -18.63 -18.18
C TYR A 167 -2.92 -20.06 -17.62
N SER A 168 -2.14 -21.00 -18.17
CA SER A 168 -2.04 -22.38 -17.68
C SER A 168 -1.47 -22.42 -16.26
N GLU A 169 -0.44 -21.62 -15.99
CA GLU A 169 0.22 -21.53 -14.70
C GLU A 169 -0.68 -20.90 -13.63
N LEU A 170 -1.42 -19.85 -13.97
CA LEU A 170 -2.40 -19.23 -13.09
C LEU A 170 -3.55 -20.17 -12.74
N ARG A 171 -4.04 -20.95 -13.68
CA ARG A 171 -5.07 -21.97 -13.45
C ARG A 171 -4.60 -23.05 -12.46
N HIS A 172 -3.34 -23.44 -12.54
CA HIS A 172 -2.75 -24.45 -11.65
C HIS A 172 -2.48 -23.88 -10.26
N LYS A 173 -2.09 -22.59 -10.16
CA LYS A 173 -1.79 -21.89 -8.90
C LYS A 173 -3.02 -21.51 -8.09
N MET A 174 -4.16 -21.32 -8.72
CA MET A 174 -5.42 -20.94 -8.04
C MET A 174 -6.10 -22.07 -7.28
N GLN A 175 -5.61 -23.30 -7.34
CA GLN A 175 -6.01 -24.39 -6.43
C GLN A 175 -5.28 -24.32 -5.06
N TRP A 176 -4.56 -23.20 -4.76
CA TRP A 176 -3.57 -23.20 -3.71
C TRP A 176 -3.69 -22.01 -2.76
N GLU A 177 -4.42 -22.20 -1.68
CA GLU A 177 -4.59 -21.21 -0.62
C GLU A 177 -3.33 -20.95 0.24
N SER A 178 -2.25 -21.73 0.08
CA SER A 178 -1.05 -21.67 0.95
C SER A 178 0.20 -21.04 0.29
N TRP A 179 0.12 -20.54 -0.92
CA TRP A 179 1.31 -20.17 -1.71
C TRP A 179 1.72 -18.69 -1.63
N TYR A 180 0.86 -17.84 -1.06
CA TYR A 180 1.04 -16.36 -1.08
C TYR A 180 2.27 -15.85 -0.32
N GLY A 181 2.73 -16.55 0.75
CA GLY A 181 3.80 -16.03 1.61
C GLY A 181 5.22 -16.17 1.06
N GLU A 182 5.54 -17.25 0.33
CA GLU A 182 6.94 -17.57 0.02
C GLU A 182 7.48 -17.04 -1.31
N ASN A 183 6.64 -16.80 -2.30
CA ASN A 183 7.13 -16.49 -3.66
C ASN A 183 7.12 -15.00 -4.03
N LEU A 184 6.24 -14.17 -3.45
CA LEU A 184 6.35 -12.71 -3.55
C LEU A 184 7.66 -12.21 -2.92
N LEU A 185 8.06 -12.80 -1.77
CA LEU A 185 9.31 -12.46 -1.07
C LEU A 185 10.58 -12.87 -1.82
N LYS A 186 10.56 -13.88 -2.67
CA LYS A 186 11.74 -14.31 -3.43
C LYS A 186 11.98 -13.47 -4.67
N LYS A 187 10.92 -12.93 -5.30
CA LYS A 187 11.03 -12.09 -6.49
C LYS A 187 11.28 -10.61 -6.18
N SER A 188 10.73 -10.08 -5.07
CA SER A 188 10.91 -8.68 -4.67
C SER A 188 12.35 -8.31 -4.27
N ARG A 189 13.20 -9.31 -3.98
CA ARG A 189 14.64 -9.07 -3.68
C ARG A 189 15.54 -8.90 -4.91
N ALA A 190 15.04 -9.16 -6.11
CA ALA A 190 15.88 -9.23 -7.30
C ALA A 190 15.63 -8.13 -8.34
N GLU A 191 14.47 -7.47 -8.34
CA GLU A 191 14.14 -6.48 -9.37
C GLU A 191 13.29 -5.34 -8.78
N THR A 192 13.70 -4.09 -9.04
CA THR A 192 12.94 -2.87 -8.70
C THR A 192 11.58 -2.96 -9.37
N LEU A 193 10.51 -2.99 -8.59
CA LEU A 193 9.14 -3.07 -9.08
C LEU A 193 8.79 -1.81 -9.88
N ASN A 194 8.68 -1.93 -11.19
CA ASN A 194 8.21 -0.86 -12.05
C ASN A 194 6.68 -0.89 -12.10
N ILE A 195 6.02 -0.17 -11.19
CA ILE A 195 4.55 -0.12 -11.07
C ILE A 195 3.88 0.33 -12.39
N SER A 196 4.56 1.10 -13.23
CA SER A 196 4.03 1.53 -14.54
C SER A 196 3.87 0.40 -15.55
N ALA A 197 4.57 -0.73 -15.38
CA ALA A 197 4.48 -1.91 -16.24
C ALA A 197 3.48 -2.97 -15.74
N MET A 198 2.93 -2.82 -14.53
CA MET A 198 2.00 -3.78 -13.95
C MET A 198 0.61 -3.69 -14.58
N ARG A 199 0.02 -4.84 -14.88
CA ARG A 199 -1.37 -4.97 -15.35
C ARG A 199 -2.21 -5.68 -14.31
N PHE A 200 -3.46 -5.25 -14.18
CA PHE A 200 -4.38 -5.75 -13.16
C PHE A 200 -5.16 -6.97 -13.66
N VAL A 201 -5.25 -8.00 -12.82
CA VAL A 201 -6.09 -9.17 -13.05
C VAL A 201 -7.04 -9.32 -11.86
N ARG A 202 -8.33 -9.14 -12.07
CA ARG A 202 -9.34 -9.36 -11.03
C ARG A 202 -9.72 -10.84 -10.98
N VAL A 203 -9.53 -11.46 -9.83
CA VAL A 203 -9.98 -12.82 -9.54
C VAL A 203 -11.27 -12.73 -8.74
N THR A 204 -12.41 -12.90 -9.40
CA THR A 204 -13.73 -12.76 -8.76
C THR A 204 -14.24 -14.05 -8.12
N ASP A 205 -13.71 -15.22 -8.51
CA ASP A 205 -14.03 -16.54 -7.93
C ASP A 205 -12.99 -17.55 -8.46
N SER A 206 -12.69 -18.58 -7.67
CA SER A 206 -11.81 -19.69 -8.07
C SER A 206 -12.27 -20.45 -9.33
N LYS A 207 -13.54 -20.25 -9.74
CA LYS A 207 -14.14 -20.86 -10.94
C LYS A 207 -14.33 -19.89 -12.12
N ASN A 208 -14.24 -18.58 -11.91
CA ASN A 208 -14.44 -17.55 -12.95
C ASN A 208 -13.32 -16.52 -12.92
N ILE A 209 -12.29 -16.76 -13.72
CA ILE A 209 -11.21 -15.78 -13.96
C ILE A 209 -11.70 -14.84 -15.06
N SER A 210 -12.02 -13.61 -14.70
CA SER A 210 -12.28 -12.56 -15.69
C SER A 210 -10.99 -11.76 -15.87
N LEU A 211 -10.25 -12.05 -16.94
CA LEU A 211 -9.13 -11.24 -17.39
C LEU A 211 -9.68 -9.94 -18.00
N ARG A 212 -9.67 -8.84 -17.25
CA ARG A 212 -9.85 -7.51 -17.84
C ARG A 212 -8.47 -6.90 -18.03
N PHE A 213 -8.01 -6.88 -19.26
CA PHE A 213 -6.84 -6.09 -19.65
C PHE A 213 -7.25 -4.62 -19.68
N LEU A 214 -6.82 -3.86 -18.69
CA LEU A 214 -6.89 -2.41 -18.75
C LEU A 214 -5.64 -1.93 -19.47
N SER A 215 -5.78 -1.65 -20.77
CA SER A 215 -4.72 -0.99 -21.55
C SER A 215 -4.75 0.49 -21.24
N PHE A 216 -3.69 1.00 -20.65
CA PHE A 216 -3.49 2.44 -20.48
C PHE A 216 -2.51 2.91 -21.56
N SER A 217 -2.99 3.81 -22.43
CA SER A 217 -2.12 4.65 -23.24
C SER A 217 -1.60 5.73 -22.31
N VAL A 218 -0.29 5.77 -22.10
CA VAL A 218 0.39 6.92 -21.48
C VAL A 218 0.44 8.00 -22.57
N PRO A 219 0.02 9.25 -22.28
CA PRO A 219 0.19 10.36 -23.21
C PRO A 219 1.66 10.73 -23.39
#